data_8aaed7169fa82e92964cabac06c4c7b8
#
_entry.id   8aaed7169fa82e92964cabac06c4c7b8
#
_cell.length_a   1.000
_cell.length_b   1.000
_cell.length_c   1.000
_cell.angle_alpha   90.00
_cell.angle_beta   90.00
_cell.angle_gamma   90.00
#
_symmetry.space_group_name_H-M   'P 1'
#
loop_
_entity.id
_entity.type
_entity.pdbx_description
1 polymer ?
#
loop_
_entity_poly.entity_id
_entity_poly.type
_entity_poly.pdbx_seq_one_letter_code
_entity_poly.pdbx_strand_id
1 'polypeptide(L)'
;MLVDVDIAKESNKVESLYTRGRVVEYAKCFQKYLMVYTGLESVDCYVLEKPAYMNKGNCKNGFHLHFPTVWMSKNHRSLITKLVKETNITREFETLDDAAVRNNWLLYGSRKAEDQSPYKLSFVVNTNGTITTRRSSSILFKTLSIRDNPTKTTTTILEKYIDRPNQTKGRKTFKPNEFSKQQPNYKMYGSS
;
A
#
# COMPACT_ATOMS: atom_id res chain seq x y z
N MET A 1 7.46 4.26 1.07
CA MET A 1 6.39 4.34 0.04
C MET A 1 5.05 4.49 0.71
N LEU A 2 4.13 5.22 0.08
CA LEU A 2 2.77 5.45 0.57
C LEU A 2 1.76 5.03 -0.49
N VAL A 3 0.65 4.45 -0.05
CA VAL A 3 -0.47 3.99 -0.89
C VAL A 3 -1.76 4.45 -0.25
N ASP A 4 -2.68 4.95 -1.06
CA ASP A 4 -4.01 5.38 -0.66
C ASP A 4 -5.07 4.50 -1.34
N VAL A 5 -5.94 3.92 -0.55
CA VAL A 5 -7.09 3.13 -1.03
C VAL A 5 -8.36 3.81 -0.54
N ASP A 6 -9.07 4.42 -1.46
CA ASP A 6 -10.37 5.03 -1.23
C ASP A 6 -11.50 4.08 -1.59
N ILE A 7 -12.54 4.08 -0.79
CA ILE A 7 -13.75 3.30 -1.01
C ILE A 7 -14.94 4.25 -0.87
N ALA A 8 -15.82 4.26 -1.88
CA ALA A 8 -17.00 5.10 -1.87
C ALA A 8 -18.20 4.32 -2.42
N LYS A 9 -19.27 4.25 -1.64
CA LYS A 9 -20.51 3.57 -2.00
C LYS A 9 -21.69 4.45 -1.70
N GLU A 10 -22.65 4.53 -2.61
CA GLU A 10 -23.92 5.19 -2.34
C GLU A 10 -24.60 4.54 -1.14
N SER A 11 -24.95 5.32 -0.16
CA SER A 11 -25.55 4.85 1.09
C SER A 11 -26.23 6.01 1.82
N ASN A 12 -27.21 5.69 2.62
CA ASN A 12 -27.90 6.63 3.53
C ASN A 12 -27.40 6.51 4.98
N LYS A 13 -26.43 5.65 5.25
CA LYS A 13 -25.87 5.43 6.59
C LYS A 13 -24.36 5.27 6.54
N VAL A 14 -23.70 5.55 7.68
CA VAL A 14 -22.28 5.33 7.89
C VAL A 14 -22.05 3.87 8.29
N GLU A 15 -21.25 3.16 7.52
CA GLU A 15 -20.85 1.78 7.82
C GLU A 15 -19.42 1.51 7.36
N SER A 16 -18.76 0.49 7.93
CA SER A 16 -17.46 0.08 7.43
C SER A 16 -17.62 -0.61 6.08
N LEU A 17 -16.89 -0.14 5.06
CA LEU A 17 -16.97 -0.65 3.70
C LEU A 17 -15.94 -1.75 3.39
N TYR A 18 -15.09 -2.10 4.36
CA TYR A 18 -14.09 -3.14 4.19
C TYR A 18 -13.84 -3.89 5.51
N THR A 19 -13.22 -5.04 5.39
CA THR A 19 -12.78 -5.86 6.54
C THR A 19 -11.26 -5.71 6.74
N ARG A 20 -10.78 -6.05 7.94
CA ARG A 20 -9.33 -6.13 8.22
C ARG A 20 -8.61 -7.09 7.27
N GLY A 21 -9.23 -8.23 6.93
CA GLY A 21 -8.69 -9.19 5.98
C GLY A 21 -8.43 -8.54 4.61
N ARG A 22 -9.35 -7.66 4.17
CA ARG A 22 -9.20 -6.93 2.92
C ARG A 22 -7.99 -5.99 2.90
N VAL A 23 -7.77 -5.29 3.99
CA VAL A 23 -6.58 -4.42 4.15
C VAL A 23 -5.28 -5.22 4.12
N VAL A 24 -5.29 -6.39 4.78
CA VAL A 24 -4.13 -7.31 4.78
C VAL A 24 -3.83 -7.87 3.39
N GLU A 25 -4.85 -8.15 2.57
CA GLU A 25 -4.66 -8.55 1.16
C GLU A 25 -3.88 -7.48 0.38
N TYR A 26 -4.27 -6.22 0.49
CA TYR A 26 -3.56 -5.10 -0.13
C TYR A 26 -2.12 -4.98 0.38
N ALA A 27 -1.94 -5.01 1.71
CA ALA A 27 -0.61 -4.92 2.31
C ALA A 27 0.33 -6.02 1.79
N LYS A 28 -0.11 -7.27 1.79
CA LYS A 28 0.65 -8.42 1.29
C LYS A 28 0.94 -8.33 -0.22
N CYS A 29 -0.01 -7.85 -1.00
CA CYS A 29 0.19 -7.65 -2.43
C CYS A 29 1.32 -6.64 -2.67
N PHE A 30 1.26 -5.46 -2.04
CA PHE A 30 2.33 -4.46 -2.16
C PHE A 30 3.67 -4.97 -1.62
N GLN A 31 3.71 -5.64 -0.46
CA GLN A 31 4.94 -6.23 0.10
C GLN A 31 5.59 -7.19 -0.90
N LYS A 32 4.81 -8.07 -1.51
CA LYS A 32 5.30 -9.02 -2.53
C LYS A 32 5.96 -8.28 -3.70
N TYR A 33 5.28 -7.30 -4.28
CA TYR A 33 5.82 -6.54 -5.42
C TYR A 33 7.05 -5.72 -5.02
N LEU A 34 7.03 -5.08 -3.87
CA LEU A 34 8.18 -4.33 -3.37
C LEU A 34 9.39 -5.25 -3.22
N MET A 35 9.27 -6.38 -2.53
CA MET A 35 10.39 -7.32 -2.34
C MET A 35 10.90 -7.86 -3.67
N VAL A 36 10.03 -8.28 -4.58
CA VAL A 36 10.42 -8.84 -5.88
C VAL A 36 11.17 -7.81 -6.73
N TYR A 37 10.64 -6.60 -6.82
CA TYR A 37 11.18 -5.58 -7.73
C TYR A 37 12.38 -4.82 -7.17
N THR A 38 12.55 -4.77 -5.86
CA THR A 38 13.64 -4.02 -5.22
C THR A 38 14.72 -4.91 -4.62
N GLY A 39 14.45 -6.21 -4.45
CA GLY A 39 15.37 -7.13 -3.77
C GLY A 39 15.43 -6.97 -2.26
N LEU A 40 14.52 -6.19 -1.66
CA LEU A 40 14.43 -6.08 -0.20
C LEU A 40 14.01 -7.42 0.40
N GLU A 41 14.69 -7.86 1.44
CA GLU A 41 14.38 -9.10 2.16
C GLU A 41 13.16 -8.97 3.05
N SER A 42 12.91 -7.77 3.55
CA SER A 42 11.78 -7.48 4.43
C SER A 42 11.18 -6.10 4.19
N VAL A 43 9.87 -6.03 4.24
CA VAL A 43 9.08 -4.79 4.06
C VAL A 43 7.86 -4.85 4.95
N ASP A 44 7.89 -4.16 6.08
CA ASP A 44 6.72 -4.04 6.95
C ASP A 44 5.75 -2.96 6.44
N CYS A 45 4.46 -3.24 6.55
CA CYS A 45 3.39 -2.33 6.16
C CYS A 45 2.66 -1.80 7.40
N TYR A 46 2.70 -0.49 7.59
CA TYR A 46 1.94 0.21 8.63
C TYR A 46 0.59 0.64 8.03
N VAL A 47 -0.49 0.13 8.62
CA VAL A 47 -1.85 0.42 8.17
C VAL A 47 -2.43 1.56 8.99
N LEU A 48 -2.83 2.61 8.29
CA LEU A 48 -3.49 3.77 8.89
C LEU A 48 -4.94 3.81 8.44
N GLU A 49 -5.84 3.95 9.39
CA GLU A 49 -7.29 3.98 9.15
C GLU A 49 -7.92 5.21 9.79
N LYS A 50 -9.04 5.62 9.26
CA LYS A 50 -9.96 6.59 9.85
C LYS A 50 -11.38 6.05 9.82
N PRO A 51 -12.29 6.53 10.70
CA PRO A 51 -13.71 6.15 10.65
C PRO A 51 -14.34 6.45 9.28
N ALA A 52 -15.32 5.65 8.90
CA ALA A 52 -16.17 5.94 7.77
C ALA A 52 -16.96 7.24 8.00
N TYR A 53 -17.33 7.93 6.94
CA TYR A 53 -18.09 9.18 7.00
C TYR A 53 -18.96 9.37 5.76
N MET A 54 -19.99 10.20 5.90
CA MET A 54 -20.85 10.56 4.76
C MET A 54 -20.28 11.75 3.99
N ASN A 55 -20.34 11.69 2.67
CA ASN A 55 -20.00 12.79 1.80
C ASN A 55 -20.86 12.76 0.53
N LYS A 56 -21.72 13.77 0.37
CA LYS A 56 -22.59 13.96 -0.83
C LYS A 56 -23.37 12.70 -1.22
N GLY A 57 -24.04 12.08 -0.25
CA GLY A 57 -24.87 10.88 -0.49
C GLY A 57 -24.09 9.56 -0.58
N ASN A 58 -22.77 9.60 -0.41
CA ASN A 58 -21.94 8.40 -0.37
C ASN A 58 -21.37 8.18 1.02
N CYS A 59 -21.40 6.94 1.48
CA CYS A 59 -20.53 6.49 2.56
C CYS A 59 -19.11 6.36 2.01
N LYS A 60 -18.17 7.04 2.63
CA LYS A 60 -16.76 6.99 2.30
C LYS A 60 -15.96 6.35 3.42
N ASN A 61 -15.06 5.49 3.03
CA ASN A 61 -14.11 4.85 3.90
C ASN A 61 -12.78 4.68 3.14
N GLY A 62 -11.70 4.31 3.82
CA GLY A 62 -10.43 4.09 3.16
C GLY A 62 -9.32 3.83 4.16
N PHE A 63 -8.19 3.44 3.64
CA PHE A 63 -6.99 3.18 4.44
C PHE A 63 -5.73 3.56 3.68
N HIS A 64 -4.71 3.94 4.43
CA HIS A 64 -3.38 4.16 3.89
C HIS A 64 -2.47 2.99 4.26
N LEU A 65 -1.63 2.59 3.30
CA LEU A 65 -0.54 1.68 3.54
C LEU A 65 0.77 2.46 3.51
N HIS A 66 1.52 2.40 4.58
CA HIS A 66 2.78 3.09 4.71
C HIS A 66 3.92 2.08 4.86
N PHE A 67 4.89 2.16 3.97
CA PHE A 67 6.11 1.34 3.96
C PHE A 67 7.30 2.26 4.31
N PRO A 68 7.60 2.46 5.62
CA PRO A 68 8.52 3.51 6.07
C PRO A 68 9.95 3.31 5.59
N THR A 69 10.36 2.07 5.42
CA THR A 69 11.72 1.70 4.98
C THR A 69 11.91 1.80 3.45
N VAL A 70 10.82 2.01 2.69
CA VAL A 70 10.86 2.02 1.22
C VAL A 70 10.84 3.46 0.72
N TRP A 71 12.00 3.93 0.29
CA TRP A 71 12.22 5.26 -0.29
C TRP A 71 12.54 5.14 -1.77
N MET A 72 11.62 5.54 -2.63
CA MET A 72 11.81 5.42 -4.07
C MET A 72 11.28 6.65 -4.82
N SER A 73 11.78 6.84 -6.04
CA SER A 73 11.35 7.90 -6.94
C SER A 73 9.85 7.82 -7.26
N LYS A 74 9.27 8.93 -7.70
CA LYS A 74 7.86 8.97 -8.15
C LYS A 74 7.60 7.95 -9.25
N ASN A 75 8.52 7.80 -10.20
CA ASN A 75 8.38 6.85 -11.31
C ASN A 75 8.36 5.40 -10.83
N HIS A 76 9.26 5.03 -9.91
CA HIS A 76 9.28 3.70 -9.32
C HIS A 76 8.02 3.40 -8.51
N ARG A 77 7.53 4.37 -7.73
CA ARG A 77 6.26 4.23 -7.01
C ARG A 77 5.08 4.01 -7.96
N SER A 78 5.00 4.81 -9.03
CA SER A 78 3.98 4.64 -10.07
C SER A 78 4.05 3.28 -10.73
N LEU A 79 5.24 2.78 -11.03
CA LEU A 79 5.41 1.45 -11.62
C LEU A 79 4.89 0.35 -10.68
N ILE A 80 5.29 0.35 -9.41
CA ILE A 80 4.80 -0.63 -8.43
C ILE A 80 3.27 -0.55 -8.30
N THR A 81 2.71 0.65 -8.20
CA THR A 81 1.25 0.84 -8.10
C THR A 81 0.53 0.30 -9.33
N LYS A 82 1.05 0.55 -10.53
CA LYS A 82 0.52 0.03 -11.78
C LYS A 82 0.54 -1.50 -11.81
N LEU A 83 1.65 -2.11 -11.45
CA LEU A 83 1.80 -3.57 -11.39
C LEU A 83 0.81 -4.21 -10.40
N VAL A 84 0.58 -3.58 -9.25
CA VAL A 84 -0.42 -4.04 -8.29
C VAL A 84 -1.83 -3.90 -8.86
N LYS A 85 -2.15 -2.82 -9.57
CA LYS A 85 -3.46 -2.68 -10.26
C LYS A 85 -3.70 -3.78 -11.30
N GLU A 86 -2.67 -4.18 -12.03
CA GLU A 86 -2.74 -5.25 -13.03
C GLU A 86 -3.06 -6.63 -12.42
N THR A 87 -2.96 -6.80 -11.11
CA THR A 87 -3.40 -8.03 -10.43
C THR A 87 -4.92 -8.11 -10.22
N ASN A 88 -5.68 -7.07 -10.62
CA ASN A 88 -7.11 -6.94 -10.36
C ASN A 88 -7.44 -7.01 -8.85
N ILE A 89 -6.54 -6.51 -8.01
CA ILE A 89 -6.76 -6.48 -6.57
C ILE A 89 -7.94 -5.58 -6.20
N THR A 90 -8.18 -4.49 -6.93
CA THR A 90 -9.32 -3.57 -6.67
C THR A 90 -10.65 -4.25 -6.95
N ARG A 91 -11.61 -4.08 -6.04
CA ARG A 91 -12.99 -4.53 -6.17
C ARG A 91 -13.90 -3.36 -6.55
N GLU A 92 -15.17 -3.64 -6.78
CA GLU A 92 -16.19 -2.64 -6.95
C GLU A 92 -16.18 -1.63 -5.78
N PHE A 93 -16.32 -0.35 -6.08
CA PHE A 93 -16.24 0.78 -5.15
C PHE A 93 -14.86 1.10 -4.55
N GLU A 94 -13.83 0.28 -4.81
CA GLU A 94 -12.46 0.52 -4.36
C GLU A 94 -11.65 1.27 -5.43
N THR A 95 -10.91 2.30 -5.02
CA THR A 95 -10.00 3.04 -5.87
C THR A 95 -8.61 3.07 -5.25
N LEU A 96 -7.63 2.59 -5.99
CA LEU A 96 -6.22 2.76 -5.65
C LEU A 96 -5.75 4.10 -6.25
N ASP A 97 -5.54 5.12 -5.40
CA ASP A 97 -5.27 6.49 -5.86
C ASP A 97 -3.85 6.66 -6.40
N ASP A 98 -3.74 6.89 -7.70
CA ASP A 98 -2.46 7.21 -8.35
C ASP A 98 -1.94 8.61 -8.00
N ALA A 99 -2.82 9.53 -7.62
CA ALA A 99 -2.41 10.87 -7.22
C ALA A 99 -1.63 10.85 -5.90
N ALA A 100 -1.84 9.83 -5.06
CA ALA A 100 -1.08 9.61 -3.84
C ALA A 100 0.44 9.55 -4.06
N VAL A 101 0.88 9.11 -5.25
CA VAL A 101 2.30 9.09 -5.64
C VAL A 101 2.87 10.50 -5.83
N ARG A 102 2.05 11.46 -6.23
CA ARG A 102 2.45 12.82 -6.64
C ARG A 102 2.15 13.89 -5.59
N ASN A 103 1.11 13.65 -4.79
CA ASN A 103 0.63 14.62 -3.82
C ASN A 103 1.50 14.67 -2.56
N ASN A 104 1.51 15.85 -1.92
CA ASN A 104 2.06 15.97 -0.58
C ASN A 104 1.12 15.30 0.41
N TRP A 105 1.68 14.45 1.25
CA TRP A 105 0.96 13.80 2.32
C TRP A 105 0.96 14.66 3.58
N LEU A 106 -0.16 14.63 4.29
CA LEU A 106 -0.25 15.22 5.62
C LEU A 106 0.66 14.44 6.59
N LEU A 107 1.21 15.14 7.56
CA LEU A 107 1.92 14.50 8.65
C LEU A 107 0.99 13.55 9.40
N TYR A 108 1.55 12.50 9.97
CA TYR A 108 0.80 11.55 10.79
C TYR A 108 0.01 12.27 11.89
N GLY A 109 -1.28 11.96 12.01
CA GLY A 109 -2.17 12.59 12.97
C GLY A 109 -2.79 13.92 12.54
N SER A 110 -2.38 14.50 11.40
CA SER A 110 -3.01 15.71 10.85
C SER A 110 -4.34 15.41 10.17
N ARG A 111 -5.22 16.43 10.10
CA ARG A 111 -6.53 16.38 9.44
C ARG A 111 -6.54 17.29 8.24
N LYS A 112 -7.36 16.97 7.23
CA LYS A 112 -7.64 17.87 6.09
C LYS A 112 -8.53 19.06 6.48
N ALA A 113 -9.48 18.84 7.39
CA ALA A 113 -10.42 19.80 7.89
C ALA A 113 -10.75 19.50 9.36
N GLU A 114 -11.27 20.48 10.08
CA GLU A 114 -11.53 20.38 11.52
C GLU A 114 -12.55 19.28 11.85
N ASP A 115 -13.54 19.08 10.99
CA ASP A 115 -14.61 18.08 11.10
C ASP A 115 -14.18 16.66 10.72
N GLN A 116 -12.97 16.50 10.16
CA GLN A 116 -12.49 15.19 9.71
C GLN A 116 -11.57 14.52 10.72
N SER A 117 -11.78 13.22 10.91
CA SER A 117 -10.87 12.39 11.69
C SER A 117 -9.53 12.20 10.98
N PRO A 118 -8.40 12.29 11.70
CA PRO A 118 -7.10 11.97 11.14
C PRO A 118 -6.97 10.48 10.89
N TYR A 119 -6.12 10.10 9.94
CA TYR A 119 -5.65 8.73 9.81
C TYR A 119 -4.75 8.38 11.00
N LYS A 120 -5.05 7.27 11.66
CA LYS A 120 -4.29 6.75 12.82
C LYS A 120 -3.76 5.36 12.52
N LEU A 121 -2.61 5.02 13.11
CA LEU A 121 -2.08 3.67 13.02
C LEU A 121 -3.07 2.70 13.68
N SER A 122 -3.51 1.72 12.90
CA SER A 122 -4.40 0.65 13.35
C SER A 122 -3.60 -0.61 13.70
N PHE A 123 -2.76 -1.07 12.77
CA PHE A 123 -1.91 -2.24 12.95
C PHE A 123 -0.73 -2.24 11.97
N VAL A 124 0.19 -3.17 12.16
CA VAL A 124 1.32 -3.42 11.24
C VAL A 124 1.20 -4.83 10.70
N VAL A 125 1.33 -4.98 9.39
CA VAL A 125 1.48 -6.28 8.73
C VAL A 125 2.97 -6.48 8.49
N ASN A 126 3.58 -7.38 9.25
CA ASN A 126 4.99 -7.70 9.10
C ASN A 126 5.21 -8.49 7.80
N THR A 127 6.44 -8.53 7.33
CA THR A 127 6.82 -9.24 6.09
C THR A 127 6.38 -10.72 6.09
N ASN A 128 6.43 -11.40 7.23
CA ASN A 128 5.97 -12.78 7.39
C ASN A 128 4.45 -12.94 7.44
N GLY A 129 3.70 -11.83 7.32
CA GLY A 129 2.24 -11.81 7.38
C GLY A 129 1.65 -11.73 8.78
N THR A 130 2.48 -11.71 9.84
CA THR A 130 2.03 -11.51 11.21
C THR A 130 1.47 -10.10 11.39
N ILE A 131 0.36 -9.99 12.09
CA ILE A 131 -0.27 -8.71 12.40
C ILE A 131 0.09 -8.31 13.83
N THR A 132 0.65 -7.11 14.00
CA THR A 132 0.97 -6.56 15.32
C THR A 132 0.27 -5.24 15.54
N THR A 133 -0.29 -5.05 16.74
CA THR A 133 -0.86 -3.76 17.14
C THR A 133 0.19 -3.01 17.92
N ARG A 134 0.60 -1.82 17.41
CA ARG A 134 1.53 -0.94 18.10
C ARG A 134 0.77 0.23 18.71
N ARG A 135 1.08 0.58 19.94
CA ARG A 135 0.56 1.80 20.57
C ARG A 135 1.27 3.02 19.96
N SER A 136 0.54 4.12 19.85
CA SER A 136 1.12 5.40 19.42
C SER A 136 2.26 5.79 20.38
N SER A 137 3.41 6.15 19.82
CA SER A 137 4.58 6.63 20.55
C SER A 137 5.25 7.74 19.75
N SER A 138 6.11 8.53 20.42
CA SER A 138 6.89 9.57 19.74
C SER A 138 7.76 9.03 18.59
N ILE A 139 8.16 7.76 18.68
CA ILE A 139 8.91 7.05 17.63
C ILE A 139 8.06 6.88 16.36
N LEU A 140 6.72 6.73 16.49
CA LEU A 140 5.84 6.60 15.34
C LEU A 140 5.81 7.86 14.46
N PHE A 141 5.86 9.04 15.05
CA PHE A 141 5.90 10.29 14.27
C PHE A 141 7.14 10.33 13.38
N LYS A 142 8.29 9.90 13.89
CA LYS A 142 9.54 9.81 13.10
C LYS A 142 9.44 8.72 12.04
N THR A 143 8.94 7.53 12.40
CA THR A 143 8.81 6.39 11.48
C THR A 143 7.84 6.68 10.35
N LEU A 144 6.71 7.35 10.64
CA LEU A 144 5.67 7.68 9.67
C LEU A 144 5.87 9.05 9.02
N SER A 145 6.88 9.83 9.42
CA SER A 145 7.23 11.09 8.78
C SER A 145 7.92 10.85 7.44
N ILE A 146 7.41 11.47 6.39
CA ILE A 146 7.99 11.35 5.04
C ILE A 146 9.24 12.23 4.90
N ARG A 147 9.37 13.29 5.72
CA ARG A 147 10.39 14.33 5.56
C ARG A 147 11.67 14.09 6.34
N ASP A 148 11.59 13.41 7.49
CA ASP A 148 12.69 13.29 8.45
C ASP A 148 13.00 11.87 8.88
N ASN A 149 12.98 10.92 7.96
CA ASN A 149 13.44 9.58 8.29
C ASN A 149 14.97 9.50 8.12
N PRO A 150 15.75 9.42 9.20
CA PRO A 150 17.22 9.40 9.12
C PRO A 150 17.79 8.11 8.47
N THR A 151 16.96 7.08 8.28
CA THR A 151 17.37 5.81 7.66
C THR A 151 17.08 5.77 6.15
N LYS A 152 17.14 6.92 5.48
CA LYS A 152 16.83 7.06 4.04
C LYS A 152 17.85 6.35 3.16
N THR A 153 17.71 5.07 3.00
CA THR A 153 18.34 4.39 1.87
C THR A 153 17.40 4.49 0.66
N THR A 154 17.88 5.06 -0.43
CA THR A 154 17.10 5.13 -1.66
C THR A 154 16.88 3.72 -2.18
N THR A 155 15.63 3.29 -2.19
CA THR A 155 15.22 2.01 -2.75
C THR A 155 15.06 2.16 -4.25
N THR A 156 15.81 1.39 -5.02
CA THR A 156 15.72 1.36 -6.48
C THR A 156 15.07 0.06 -6.96
N ILE A 157 14.44 0.11 -8.12
CA ILE A 157 14.00 -1.10 -8.81
C ILE A 157 15.23 -1.76 -9.41
N LEU A 158 15.31 -3.09 -9.28
CA LEU A 158 16.42 -3.88 -9.85
C LEU A 158 16.49 -3.66 -11.36
N GLU A 159 17.69 -3.50 -11.89
CA GLU A 159 17.93 -3.20 -13.32
C GLU A 159 17.24 -4.17 -14.27
N LYS A 160 17.13 -5.44 -13.90
CA LYS A 160 16.44 -6.46 -14.71
C LYS A 160 14.95 -6.18 -14.96
N TYR A 161 14.35 -5.28 -14.18
CA TYR A 161 12.94 -4.88 -14.31
C TYR A 161 12.77 -3.46 -14.88
N ILE A 162 13.88 -2.76 -15.14
CA ILE A 162 13.85 -1.46 -15.80
C ILE A 162 14.00 -1.70 -17.29
N ASP A 163 12.94 -1.45 -18.08
CA ASP A 163 13.06 -1.42 -19.54
C ASP A 163 14.12 -0.40 -19.93
N ARG A 164 15.22 -0.84 -20.50
CA ARG A 164 16.23 0.07 -21.07
C ARG A 164 15.60 0.75 -22.29
N PRO A 165 15.37 2.06 -22.28
CA PRO A 165 14.94 2.74 -23.49
C PRO A 165 16.12 2.73 -24.47
N ASN A 166 16.01 2.01 -25.56
CA ASN A 166 16.91 1.89 -26.71
C ASN A 166 17.61 0.52 -26.89
N GLN A 167 16.85 -0.56 -26.93
CA GLN A 167 17.20 -1.63 -27.85
C GLN A 167 16.01 -1.86 -28.78
N THR A 168 16.13 -1.27 -29.95
CA THR A 168 15.24 -1.42 -31.09
C THR A 168 15.09 -2.90 -31.45
N LYS A 169 13.82 -3.31 -31.67
CA LYS A 169 13.36 -4.53 -32.33
C LYS A 169 13.36 -5.81 -31.47
N GLY A 170 12.22 -6.05 -30.86
CA GLY A 170 11.87 -7.32 -30.27
C GLY A 170 11.01 -7.15 -29.02
N ARG A 171 9.83 -6.55 -29.20
CA ARG A 171 8.82 -6.41 -28.13
C ARG A 171 8.42 -7.79 -27.63
N LYS A 172 9.15 -8.35 -26.68
CA LYS A 172 8.60 -9.39 -25.80
C LYS A 172 7.71 -8.66 -24.81
N THR A 173 6.42 -8.66 -25.11
CA THR A 173 5.40 -8.25 -24.12
C THR A 173 5.59 -9.10 -22.88
N PHE A 174 5.93 -8.45 -21.76
CA PHE A 174 5.95 -9.08 -20.45
C PHE A 174 4.55 -9.63 -20.19
N LYS A 175 4.42 -10.95 -20.14
CA LYS A 175 3.16 -11.61 -19.78
C LYS A 175 3.14 -11.75 -18.27
N PRO A 176 2.20 -11.12 -17.54
CA PRO A 176 2.10 -11.23 -16.07
C PRO A 176 1.92 -12.66 -15.55
N ASN A 177 1.54 -13.60 -16.43
CA ASN A 177 1.19 -14.97 -16.09
C ASN A 177 2.37 -15.92 -15.84
N GLU A 178 3.62 -15.52 -16.09
CA GLU A 178 4.75 -16.43 -15.82
C GLU A 178 5.09 -16.55 -14.33
N PHE A 179 4.64 -15.59 -13.48
CA PHE A 179 4.89 -15.64 -12.04
C PHE A 179 3.87 -16.47 -11.25
N SER A 180 2.75 -16.86 -11.84
CA SER A 180 1.75 -17.69 -11.14
C SER A 180 2.19 -19.15 -10.93
N LYS A 181 3.27 -19.60 -11.60
CA LYS A 181 3.75 -20.97 -11.54
C LYS A 181 4.79 -21.26 -10.44
N GLN A 182 5.25 -20.26 -9.73
CA GLN A 182 6.15 -20.43 -8.58
C GLN A 182 5.48 -19.98 -7.28
N GLN A 183 4.36 -20.62 -6.94
CA GLN A 183 3.82 -20.48 -5.59
C GLN A 183 4.62 -21.40 -4.65
N PRO A 184 5.23 -20.87 -3.58
CA PRO A 184 5.62 -21.72 -2.47
C PRO A 184 4.36 -22.32 -1.86
N ASN A 185 4.32 -23.65 -1.74
CA ASN A 185 3.24 -24.40 -1.08
C ASN A 185 3.18 -23.98 0.41
N TYR A 186 2.33 -23.04 0.74
CA TYR A 186 1.96 -22.79 2.13
C TYR A 186 0.94 -23.82 2.55
N LYS A 187 1.38 -24.84 3.31
CA LYS A 187 0.48 -25.73 4.05
C LYS A 187 -0.34 -24.86 5.02
N MET A 188 -1.65 -24.82 4.80
CA MET A 188 -2.58 -24.32 5.80
C MET A 188 -2.58 -25.31 6.97
N TYR A 189 -2.09 -24.89 8.12
CA TYR A 189 -2.33 -25.62 9.35
C TYR A 189 -3.78 -25.36 9.75
N GLY A 190 -4.59 -26.42 9.63
CA GLY A 190 -5.95 -26.43 10.12
C GLY A 190 -5.96 -26.33 11.64
N SER A 191 -6.87 -25.55 12.14
CA SER A 191 -7.28 -25.49 13.55
C SER A 191 -7.94 -26.79 13.97
N SER A 192 -7.43 -27.40 15.01
CA SER A 192 -8.17 -28.27 15.92
C SER A 192 -8.47 -27.49 17.19
#